data_e8419f32041d1d29494d6af011a64503
#
_entry.id   e8419f32041d1d29494d6af011a64503
#
_cell.length_a   1.000
_cell.length_b   1.000
_cell.length_c   1.000
_cell.angle_alpha   90.00
_cell.angle_beta   90.00
_cell.angle_gamma   90.00
#
_symmetry.space_group_name_H-M   'P 1'
#
loop_
_entity.id
_entity.type
_entity.pdbx_description
1 polymer ?
#
loop_
_entity_poly.entity_id
_entity_poly.type
_entity_poly.pdbx_seq_one_letter_code
_entity_poly.pdbx_strand_id
1 'polypeptide(L)'
;TLLASSAASDVYKRQDISRISYIEGLGDYVKIYSKDEPKPVLSLCTMKYMEEKLPSDEFIRVHRSFIIRKDCIRIIESSKIALDKRSIPIGEVYRKKLKNYIADYSVL
;
A
#
# COMPACT_ATOMS: atom_id res chain seq x y z
N THR A 1 -7.62 -15.08 9.99
CA THR A 1 -7.76 -15.18 9.58
C THR A 1 -8.04 -15.43 9.04
N LEU A 2 -7.88 -15.29 9.16
CA LEU A 2 -8.01 -15.34 8.57
C LEU A 2 -8.48 -15.52 7.82
N LEU A 3 -8.45 -15.33 7.49
CA LEU A 3 -8.89 -15.40 6.74
C LEU A 3 -9.37 -16.23 6.34
N ALA A 4 -9.39 -16.64 6.76
CA ALA A 4 -9.74 -17.29 6.39
C ALA A 4 -10.26 -17.51 5.44
N SER A 5 -10.09 -17.59 5.19
CA SER A 5 -10.50 -17.72 4.50
C SER A 5 -11.46 -18.18 3.79
N SER A 6 -11.73 -18.18 2.92
CA SER A 6 -12.92 -18.73 2.46
C SER A 6 -13.45 -17.90 1.32
N ALA A 7 -14.45 -18.39 0.61
CA ALA A 7 -15.03 -17.70 -0.53
C ALA A 7 -15.64 -16.37 -0.13
N ALA A 8 -16.27 -16.35 1.02
CA ALA A 8 -16.84 -15.11 1.55
C ALA A 8 -15.78 -14.07 1.78
N SER A 9 -14.60 -14.53 2.20
CA SER A 9 -13.48 -13.62 2.41
C SER A 9 -13.01 -12.99 1.12
N ASP A 10 -13.08 -13.74 0.02
CA ASP A 10 -12.63 -13.21 -1.26
C ASP A 10 -13.52 -12.08 -1.75
N VAL A 11 -14.82 -12.24 -1.60
CA VAL A 11 -15.77 -11.19 -1.96
C VAL A 11 -15.56 -9.96 -1.10
N TYR A 12 -15.38 -10.19 0.15
CA TYR A 12 -15.14 -9.14 1.12
C TYR A 12 -13.87 -8.36 0.80
N LYS A 13 -12.82 -9.08 0.44
CA LYS A 13 -11.54 -8.47 0.11
C LYS A 13 -11.65 -7.54 -1.10
N ARG A 14 -12.47 -7.89 -2.06
CA ARG A 14 -12.65 -7.06 -3.23
C ARG A 14 -13.24 -5.71 -2.87
N GLN A 15 -14.19 -5.69 -1.95
CA GLN A 15 -14.75 -4.44 -1.48
C GLN A 15 -13.74 -3.64 -0.69
N ASP A 16 -12.89 -4.33 0.08
CA ASP A 16 -11.90 -3.68 0.91
C ASP A 16 -10.79 -3.03 0.11
N ILE A 17 -10.46 -3.58 -1.05
CA ILE A 17 -9.39 -3.02 -1.87
C ILE A 17 -9.63 -1.54 -2.16
N SER A 18 -10.85 -1.17 -2.45
CA SER A 18 -11.17 0.23 -2.74
C SER A 18 -10.98 1.14 -1.54
N ARG A 19 -10.94 0.58 -0.34
CA ARG A 19 -10.83 1.35 0.89
C ARG A 19 -9.43 1.30 1.51
N ILE A 20 -8.54 0.48 0.97
CA ILE A 20 -7.19 0.36 1.48
C ILE A 20 -6.42 1.65 1.21
N SER A 21 -5.78 2.18 2.25
CA SER A 21 -4.93 3.35 2.10
C SER A 21 -3.47 2.97 1.92
N TYR A 22 -2.96 2.06 2.73
CA TYR A 22 -1.61 1.57 2.55
C TYR A 22 -1.43 0.24 3.27
N ILE A 23 -0.32 -0.45 2.96
CA ILE A 23 -0.01 -1.76 3.52
C ILE A 23 1.40 -1.75 4.06
N GLU A 24 1.57 -2.28 5.26
CA GLU A 24 2.87 -2.37 5.92
C GLU A 24 3.22 -3.84 6.16
N GLY A 25 4.43 -4.26 5.75
CA GLY A 25 4.90 -5.61 5.98
C GLY A 25 5.51 -5.78 7.36
N LEU A 26 5.19 -6.89 8.00
CA LEU A 26 5.71 -7.22 9.33
C LEU A 26 6.04 -8.70 9.38
N GLY A 27 7.27 -9.05 8.99
CA GLY A 27 7.68 -10.45 8.97
C GLY A 27 6.79 -11.26 8.03
N ASP A 28 6.09 -12.25 8.58
CA ASP A 28 5.21 -13.11 7.80
C ASP A 28 3.84 -12.53 7.58
N TYR A 29 3.55 -11.38 8.18
CA TYR A 29 2.24 -10.74 8.09
C TYR A 29 2.32 -9.42 7.37
N VAL A 30 1.19 -8.96 6.89
CA VAL A 30 1.06 -7.58 6.43
C VAL A 30 -0.07 -6.93 7.21
N LYS A 31 0.09 -5.64 7.46
CA LYS A 31 -0.96 -4.82 8.07
C LYS A 31 -1.62 -4.02 6.97
N ILE A 32 -2.92 -4.20 6.83
CA ILE A 32 -3.68 -3.51 5.80
C ILE A 32 -4.46 -2.38 6.46
N TYR A 33 -4.11 -1.15 6.11
CA TYR A 33 -4.74 0.04 6.66
C TYR A 33 -5.80 0.55 5.70
N SER A 34 -6.99 0.77 6.21
CA SER A 34 -8.13 1.25 5.43
C SER A 34 -8.49 2.68 5.83
N LYS A 35 -9.10 3.41 4.91
CA LYS A 35 -9.40 4.82 5.12
C LYS A 35 -10.34 5.07 6.30
N ASP A 36 -11.30 4.20 6.48
CA ASP A 36 -12.34 4.39 7.49
C ASP A 36 -12.13 3.59 8.76
N GLU A 37 -11.09 2.77 8.79
CA GLU A 37 -10.85 1.88 9.92
C GLU A 37 -9.71 2.39 10.77
N PRO A 38 -9.92 2.52 12.09
CA PRO A 38 -8.84 2.99 12.97
C PRO A 38 -7.76 1.94 13.19
N LYS A 39 -8.08 0.68 13.01
CA LYS A 39 -7.12 -0.40 13.22
C LYS A 39 -6.85 -1.14 11.92
N PRO A 40 -5.60 -1.57 11.70
CA PRO A 40 -5.28 -2.34 10.51
C PRO A 40 -5.80 -3.77 10.62
N VAL A 41 -5.96 -4.39 9.46
CA VAL A 41 -6.29 -5.82 9.38
C VAL A 41 -4.99 -6.56 9.14
N LEU A 42 -4.74 -7.60 9.92
CA LEU A 42 -3.56 -8.44 9.74
C LEU A 42 -3.87 -9.56 8.77
N SER A 43 -2.96 -9.79 7.84
CA SER A 43 -3.13 -10.86 6.87
C SER A 43 -1.82 -11.64 6.77
N LEU A 44 -1.90 -12.96 6.72
CA LEU A 44 -0.73 -13.81 6.62
C LEU A 44 -0.36 -13.98 5.15
N CYS A 45 0.49 -13.11 4.66
CA CYS A 45 0.95 -13.17 3.29
C CYS A 45 2.20 -12.30 3.13
N THR A 46 2.82 -12.37 1.95
CA THR A 46 4.03 -11.60 1.68
C THR A 46 3.70 -10.28 1.02
N MET A 47 4.66 -9.35 1.07
CA MET A 47 4.50 -8.08 0.36
C MET A 47 4.45 -8.30 -1.16
N LYS A 48 5.21 -9.28 -1.63
CA LYS A 48 5.20 -9.61 -3.05
C LYS A 48 3.81 -10.09 -3.49
N TYR A 49 3.17 -10.93 -2.67
CA TYR A 49 1.83 -11.39 -2.95
C TYR A 49 0.85 -10.22 -3.05
N MET A 50 0.95 -9.30 -2.10
CA MET A 50 0.08 -8.13 -2.09
C MET A 50 0.34 -7.24 -3.31
N GLU A 51 1.60 -7.07 -3.66
CA GLU A 51 1.95 -6.25 -4.81
C GLU A 51 1.35 -6.81 -6.09
N GLU A 52 1.33 -8.14 -6.21
CA GLU A 52 0.75 -8.80 -7.39
C GLU A 52 -0.76 -8.76 -7.40
N LYS A 53 -1.37 -8.77 -6.23
CA LYS A 53 -2.83 -8.79 -6.12
C LYS A 53 -3.46 -7.41 -6.24
N LEU A 54 -2.75 -6.37 -5.84
CA LEU A 54 -3.30 -5.02 -5.89
C LEU A 54 -3.14 -4.42 -7.29
N PRO A 55 -4.12 -3.63 -7.74
CA PRO A 55 -4.03 -2.98 -9.06
C PRO A 55 -2.84 -2.03 -9.11
N SER A 56 -1.98 -2.20 -10.10
CA SER A 56 -0.76 -1.40 -10.21
C SER A 56 -1.03 0.05 -10.60
N ASP A 57 -2.20 0.33 -11.15
CA ASP A 57 -2.59 1.70 -11.48
C ASP A 57 -3.13 2.45 -10.28
N GLU A 58 -3.45 1.76 -9.20
CA GLU A 58 -3.97 2.40 -7.99
C GLU A 58 -2.98 2.38 -6.83
N PHE A 59 -2.03 1.47 -6.84
CA PHE A 59 -1.06 1.31 -5.75
C PHE A 59 0.35 1.38 -6.28
N ILE A 60 1.26 1.83 -5.42
CA ILE A 60 2.67 1.87 -5.75
C ILE A 60 3.48 1.37 -4.55
N ARG A 61 4.45 0.50 -4.82
CA ARG A 61 5.34 0.03 -3.79
C ARG A 61 6.51 0.99 -3.66
N VAL A 62 6.68 1.55 -2.47
CA VAL A 62 7.69 2.59 -2.23
C VAL A 62 8.79 2.13 -1.29
N HIS A 63 8.64 0.96 -0.72
CA HIS A 63 9.59 0.39 0.23
C HIS A 63 9.37 -1.10 0.24
N ARG A 64 10.39 -1.86 0.63
CA ARG A 64 10.20 -3.31 0.69
C ARG A 64 9.08 -3.70 1.66
N SER A 65 8.77 -2.84 2.59
CA SER A 65 7.72 -3.07 3.59
C SER A 65 6.49 -2.19 3.44
N PHE A 66 6.39 -1.38 2.38
CA PHE A 66 5.26 -0.48 2.24
C PHE A 66 4.73 -0.41 0.81
N ILE A 67 3.42 -0.53 0.70
CA ILE A 67 2.70 -0.29 -0.55
C ILE A 67 1.65 0.76 -0.22
N ILE A 68 1.53 1.81 -1.03
CA ILE A 68 0.64 2.93 -0.78
C ILE A 68 -0.35 3.10 -1.92
N ARG A 69 -1.59 3.45 -1.58
CA ARG A 69 -2.56 3.87 -2.58
C ARG A 69 -2.16 5.24 -3.11
N LYS A 70 -2.07 5.37 -4.41
CA LYS A 70 -1.61 6.62 -5.03
C LYS A 70 -2.47 7.81 -4.64
N ASP A 71 -3.77 7.62 -4.52
CA ASP A 71 -4.68 8.69 -4.14
C ASP A 71 -4.48 9.21 -2.72
N CYS A 72 -3.82 8.43 -1.88
CA CYS A 72 -3.60 8.81 -0.49
C CYS A 72 -2.32 9.59 -0.28
N ILE A 73 -1.51 9.72 -1.32
CA ILE A 73 -0.25 10.45 -1.23
C ILE A 73 -0.53 11.94 -1.19
N ARG A 74 0.00 12.60 -0.16
CA ARG A 74 -0.16 14.04 -0.02
C ARG A 74 1.08 14.78 -0.50
N ILE A 75 2.24 14.40 0.04
CA ILE A 75 3.50 15.05 -0.28
C ILE A 75 4.54 13.98 -0.52
N ILE A 76 5.33 14.15 -1.57
CA ILE A 76 6.44 13.25 -1.86
C ILE A 76 7.74 14.03 -1.65
N GLU A 77 8.55 13.55 -0.72
CA GLU A 77 9.86 14.13 -0.44
C GLU A 77 10.94 13.18 -0.96
N SER A 78 12.18 13.59 -0.86
CA SER A 78 13.28 12.77 -1.38
C SER A 78 13.44 11.44 -0.66
N SER A 79 13.08 11.38 0.62
CA SER A 79 13.30 10.17 1.42
C SER A 79 12.03 9.59 2.02
N LYS A 80 10.91 10.28 1.89
CA LYS A 80 9.66 9.80 2.49
C LYS A 80 8.45 10.36 1.78
N ILE A 81 7.31 9.72 2.02
CA ILE A 81 6.04 10.15 1.46
C ILE A 81 5.11 10.44 2.64
N ALA A 82 4.49 11.61 2.63
CA ALA A 82 3.55 11.99 3.66
C ALA A 82 2.14 11.61 3.25
N LEU A 83 1.46 10.89 4.12
CA LEU A 83 0.04 10.62 4.02
C LEU A 83 -0.67 11.51 5.03
N ASP A 84 -1.99 11.40 5.13
CA ASP A 84 -2.75 12.23 6.06
C ASP A 84 -2.29 12.11 7.51
N LYS A 85 -2.00 10.89 7.94
CA LYS A 85 -1.71 10.63 9.35
C LYS A 85 -0.35 10.01 9.59
N ARG A 86 0.44 9.83 8.56
CA ARG A 86 1.70 9.13 8.70
C ARG A 86 2.66 9.46 7.57
N SER A 87 3.95 9.37 7.86
CA SER A 87 4.99 9.45 6.84
C SER A 87 5.55 8.05 6.60
N ILE A 88 5.76 7.71 5.33
CA ILE A 88 6.25 6.40 4.92
C ILE A 88 7.63 6.57 4.30
N PRO A 89 8.63 5.82 4.76
CA PRO A 89 9.97 5.92 4.17
C PRO A 89 10.00 5.35 2.76
N ILE A 90 10.88 5.89 1.94
CA ILE A 90 11.09 5.41 0.58
C ILE A 90 12.38 4.60 0.55
N GLY A 91 12.28 3.35 0.07
CA GLY A 91 13.46 2.50 -0.08
C GLY A 91 14.28 2.95 -1.27
N GLU A 92 15.61 2.81 -1.18
CA GLU A 92 16.48 3.26 -2.25
C GLU A 92 16.20 2.57 -3.58
N VAL A 93 15.90 1.29 -3.53
CA VAL A 93 15.61 0.51 -4.73
C VAL A 93 14.35 1.02 -5.43
N TYR A 94 13.44 1.58 -4.66
CA TYR A 94 12.15 2.04 -5.19
C TYR A 94 12.15 3.51 -5.57
N ARG A 95 13.21 4.22 -5.27
CA ARG A 95 13.29 5.65 -5.53
C ARG A 95 13.23 5.97 -7.02
N LYS A 96 13.88 5.17 -7.82
CA LYS A 96 13.87 5.34 -9.29
C LYS A 96 12.46 5.21 -9.84
N LYS A 97 11.77 4.18 -9.40
CA LYS A 97 10.40 3.92 -9.84
C LYS A 97 9.49 5.08 -9.46
N LEU A 98 9.70 5.60 -8.27
CA LEU A 98 8.91 6.72 -7.78
C LEU A 98 9.21 8.00 -8.54
N LYS A 99 10.44 8.19 -8.96
CA LYS A 99 10.80 9.33 -9.78
C LYS A 99 10.05 9.34 -11.11
N ASN A 100 9.94 8.17 -11.72
CA ASN A 100 9.18 8.06 -12.97
C ASN A 100 7.72 8.39 -12.75
N TYR A 101 7.17 7.92 -11.65
CA TYR A 101 5.79 8.23 -11.30
C TYR A 101 5.59 9.73 -11.09
N ILE A 102 6.51 10.37 -10.39
CA ILE A 102 6.46 11.81 -10.15
C ILE A 102 6.55 12.57 -11.47
N ALA A 103 7.42 12.15 -12.34
CA ALA A 103 7.59 12.80 -13.64
C ALA A 103 6.32 12.76 -14.47
N ASP A 104 5.58 11.64 -14.38
CA ASP A 104 4.33 11.48 -15.11
C ASP A 104 3.22 12.38 -14.58
N TYR A 105 3.26 12.71 -13.30
CA TYR A 105 2.20 13.48 -12.67
C TYR A 105 2.56 14.91 -12.36
N SER A 106 3.85 15.21 -12.38
CA SER A 106 4.33 16.56 -12.12
C SER A 106 4.37 17.32 -13.43
N VAL A 107 3.37 18.13 -13.63
CA VAL A 107 3.29 18.94 -14.85
C VAL A 107 3.95 20.28 -14.68
N LEU A 108 4.46 20.52 -13.52
CA LEU A 108 5.03 21.82 -13.20
C LEU A 108 6.54 21.85 -13.38
#